data_39697441e8e6376bc99b00ab8de9c4cd
#
_entry.id   39697441e8e6376bc99b00ab8de9c4cd
#
_cell.length_a   1.000
_cell.length_b   1.000
_cell.length_c   1.000
_cell.angle_alpha   90.00
_cell.angle_beta   90.00
_cell.angle_gamma   90.00
#
_symmetry.space_group_name_H-M   'P 1'
#
loop_
_entity.id
_entity.type
_entity.pdbx_description
1 polymer ?
#
loop_
_entity_poly.entity_id
_entity_poly.type
_entity_poly.pdbx_seq_one_letter_code
_entity_poly.pdbx_strand_id
1 'polypeptide(L)'
;MDEVFDLRSDLLKLRRGLLPTRELIHRFLVSRRVEMTDNDRKYFHDIYDDLVQQTEIIEANRELASDIRENFMTYNSLKSNNIMMTLTVISTIFLPLTFIVGLYGMNFKNMPELE
;
A
#
# COMPACT_ATOMS: atom_id res chain seq x y z
N MET A 1 -4.24 -6.29 5.20
CA MET A 1 -4.33 -5.60 3.87
C MET A 1 -5.74 -5.16 3.54
N ASP A 2 -6.71 -5.96 3.81
CA ASP A 2 -8.11 -5.61 3.58
C ASP A 2 -8.53 -4.34 4.34
N GLU A 3 -8.09 -4.21 5.59
CA GLU A 3 -8.34 -3.01 6.41
C GLU A 3 -7.76 -1.73 5.79
N VAL A 4 -6.56 -1.79 5.19
CA VAL A 4 -5.95 -0.64 4.50
C VAL A 4 -6.71 -0.28 3.24
N PHE A 5 -7.22 -1.28 2.53
CA PHE A 5 -8.06 -1.09 1.36
C PHE A 5 -9.40 -0.44 1.73
N ASP A 6 -10.03 -0.92 2.79
CA ASP A 6 -11.27 -0.37 3.32
C ASP A 6 -11.10 1.07 3.79
N LEU A 7 -10.02 1.35 4.53
CA LEU A 7 -9.66 2.70 4.95
C LEU A 7 -9.50 3.65 3.76
N ARG A 8 -8.82 3.22 2.71
CA ARG A 8 -8.66 4.02 1.49
C ARG A 8 -9.99 4.30 0.81
N SER A 9 -10.89 3.31 0.77
CA SER A 9 -12.24 3.46 0.23
C SER A 9 -13.06 4.47 1.04
N ASP A 10 -12.99 4.40 2.36
CA ASP A 10 -13.70 5.30 3.26
C ASP A 10 -13.17 6.74 3.17
N LEU A 11 -11.87 6.91 3.08
CA LEU A 11 -11.26 8.22 2.83
C LEU A 11 -11.71 8.82 1.49
N LEU A 12 -11.88 7.99 0.47
CA LEU A 12 -12.40 8.42 -0.83
C LEU A 12 -13.85 8.87 -0.75
N LYS A 13 -14.69 8.17 0.03
CA LYS A 13 -16.09 8.57 0.29
C LYS A 13 -16.16 9.91 1.01
N LEU A 14 -15.32 10.08 2.05
CA LEU A 14 -15.22 11.36 2.77
C LEU A 14 -14.80 12.51 1.85
N ARG A 15 -13.83 12.29 1.02
CA ARG A 15 -13.38 13.27 0.02
C ARG A 15 -14.51 13.68 -0.92
N ARG A 16 -15.27 12.71 -1.43
CA ARG A 16 -16.41 12.95 -2.33
C ARG A 16 -17.53 13.77 -1.67
N GLY A 17 -17.67 13.67 -0.34
CA GLY A 17 -18.62 14.51 0.41
C GLY A 17 -18.09 15.90 0.72
N LEU A 18 -16.81 16.01 1.09
CA LEU A 18 -16.21 17.27 1.52
C LEU A 18 -15.93 18.24 0.37
N LEU A 19 -15.49 17.78 -0.79
CA LEU A 19 -15.18 18.64 -1.92
C LEU A 19 -16.38 19.46 -2.42
N PRO A 20 -17.57 18.87 -2.65
CA PRO A 20 -18.75 19.63 -3.02
C PRO A 20 -19.21 20.59 -1.92
N THR A 21 -19.10 20.18 -0.66
CA THR A 21 -19.47 21.01 0.49
C THR A 21 -18.57 22.25 0.57
N ARG A 22 -17.27 22.09 0.43
CA ARG A 22 -16.31 23.18 0.38
C ARG A 22 -16.62 24.16 -0.77
N GLU A 23 -16.90 23.61 -1.94
CA GLU A 23 -17.26 24.44 -3.10
C GLU A 23 -18.56 25.21 -2.89
N LEU A 24 -19.55 24.60 -2.25
CA LEU A 24 -20.80 25.24 -1.90
C LEU A 24 -20.57 26.43 -0.96
N ILE A 25 -19.80 26.24 0.10
CA ILE A 25 -19.47 27.32 1.06
C ILE A 25 -18.69 28.43 0.37
N HIS A 26 -17.75 28.10 -0.51
CA HIS A 26 -17.04 29.10 -1.30
C HIS A 26 -17.97 29.95 -2.17
N ARG A 27 -18.94 29.30 -2.84
CA ARG A 27 -19.94 30.01 -3.64
C ARG A 27 -20.81 30.94 -2.81
N PHE A 28 -21.16 30.53 -1.59
CA PHE A 28 -21.89 31.43 -0.67
C PHE A 28 -21.07 32.66 -0.30
N LEU A 29 -19.79 32.49 -0.01
CA LEU A 29 -18.89 33.58 0.36
C LEU A 29 -18.68 34.59 -0.77
N VAL A 30 -18.63 34.13 -2.01
CA VAL A 30 -18.39 34.98 -3.20
C VAL A 30 -19.68 35.55 -3.76
N SER A 31 -20.84 34.96 -3.43
CA SER A 31 -22.11 35.38 -3.99
C SER A 31 -22.53 36.76 -3.46
N ARG A 32 -22.83 37.68 -4.39
CA ARG A 32 -23.41 38.97 -4.07
C ARG A 32 -24.94 38.93 -3.87
N ARG A 33 -25.57 37.78 -4.14
CA ARG A 33 -27.01 37.59 -4.02
C ARG A 33 -27.48 37.26 -2.60
N VAL A 34 -26.56 36.84 -1.77
CA VAL A 34 -26.81 36.47 -0.38
C VAL A 34 -26.37 37.63 0.48
N GLU A 35 -27.33 38.29 1.09
CA GLU A 35 -27.06 39.32 2.09
C GLU A 35 -26.56 38.65 3.37
N MET A 36 -25.31 38.85 3.68
CA MET A 36 -24.68 38.39 4.91
C MET A 36 -24.17 39.59 5.70
N THR A 37 -24.33 39.52 7.03
CA THR A 37 -23.63 40.44 7.92
C THR A 37 -22.10 40.12 7.90
N ASP A 38 -21.29 41.10 8.30
CA ASP A 38 -19.83 40.88 8.39
C ASP A 38 -19.49 39.74 9.36
N ASN A 39 -20.28 39.56 10.41
CA ASN A 39 -20.12 38.48 11.38
C ASN A 39 -20.46 37.12 10.77
N ASP A 40 -21.53 37.02 10.00
CA ASP A 40 -21.91 35.79 9.28
C ASP A 40 -20.85 35.40 8.24
N ARG A 41 -20.34 36.39 7.50
CA ARG A 41 -19.28 36.20 6.51
C ARG A 41 -18.01 35.64 7.14
N LYS A 42 -17.63 36.18 8.30
CA LYS A 42 -16.49 35.69 9.06
C LYS A 42 -16.69 34.23 9.51
N TYR A 43 -17.88 33.92 10.01
CA TYR A 43 -18.23 32.57 10.44
C TYR A 43 -18.17 31.55 9.30
N PHE A 44 -18.74 31.88 8.13
CA PHE A 44 -18.63 31.01 6.94
C PHE A 44 -17.21 30.92 6.39
N HIS A 45 -16.41 31.95 6.54
CA HIS A 45 -15.00 31.89 6.14
C HIS A 45 -14.21 30.94 7.03
N ASP A 46 -14.44 30.93 8.31
CA ASP A 46 -13.84 29.99 9.25
C ASP A 46 -14.24 28.54 8.92
N ILE A 47 -15.53 28.30 8.59
CA ILE A 47 -15.99 26.99 8.10
C ILE A 47 -15.28 26.57 6.81
N TYR A 48 -15.09 27.48 5.88
CA TYR A 48 -14.38 27.22 4.65
C TYR A 48 -12.92 26.81 4.91
N ASP A 49 -12.23 27.52 5.77
CA ASP A 49 -10.86 27.22 6.15
C ASP A 49 -10.75 25.85 6.83
N ASP A 50 -11.68 25.49 7.70
CA ASP A 50 -11.77 24.17 8.31
C ASP A 50 -11.98 23.07 7.25
N LEU A 51 -12.85 23.30 6.28
CA LEU A 51 -13.08 22.34 5.19
C LEU A 51 -11.85 22.16 4.29
N VAL A 52 -11.11 23.23 4.04
CA VAL A 52 -9.82 23.15 3.33
C VAL A 52 -8.83 22.27 4.10
N GLN A 53 -8.67 22.53 5.39
CA GLN A 53 -7.79 21.77 6.26
C GLN A 53 -8.20 20.28 6.33
N GLN A 54 -9.48 19.99 6.48
CA GLN A 54 -9.99 18.62 6.47
C GLN A 54 -9.71 17.89 5.14
N THR A 55 -9.83 18.59 4.03
CA THR A 55 -9.51 18.04 2.71
C THR A 55 -8.03 17.69 2.61
N GLU A 56 -7.14 18.54 3.09
CA GLU A 56 -5.69 18.29 3.11
C GLU A 56 -5.34 17.08 3.98
N ILE A 57 -5.97 16.95 5.15
CA ILE A 57 -5.79 15.79 6.04
C ILE A 57 -6.22 14.49 5.34
N ILE A 58 -7.34 14.51 4.64
CA ILE A 58 -7.82 13.33 3.89
C ILE A 58 -6.86 12.96 2.77
N GLU A 59 -6.34 13.93 2.02
CA GLU A 59 -5.36 13.67 0.96
C GLU A 59 -4.06 13.08 1.53
N ALA A 60 -3.53 13.64 2.62
CA ALA A 60 -2.36 13.11 3.30
C ALA A 60 -2.56 11.67 3.81
N ASN A 61 -3.71 11.38 4.39
CA ASN A 61 -4.04 10.04 4.85
C ASN A 61 -4.22 9.04 3.69
N ARG A 62 -4.72 9.47 2.55
CA ARG A 62 -4.81 8.63 1.34
C ARG A 62 -3.42 8.29 0.80
N GLU A 63 -2.53 9.26 0.78
CA GLU A 63 -1.13 9.06 0.38
C GLU A 63 -0.45 8.07 1.32
N LEU A 64 -0.58 8.28 2.63
CA LEU A 64 -0.04 7.36 3.64
C LEU A 64 -0.58 5.93 3.48
N ALA A 65 -1.88 5.76 3.22
CA ALA A 65 -2.46 4.44 2.97
C ALA A 65 -1.90 3.78 1.70
N SER A 66 -1.58 4.56 0.68
CA SER A 66 -0.92 4.08 -0.53
C SER A 66 0.52 3.63 -0.26
N ASP A 67 1.26 4.41 0.52
CA ASP A 67 2.64 4.09 0.92
C ASP A 67 2.71 2.81 1.77
N ILE A 68 1.78 2.64 2.70
CA ILE A 68 1.68 1.41 3.50
C ILE A 68 1.46 0.20 2.59
N ARG A 69 0.59 0.31 1.60
CA ARG A 69 0.34 -0.77 0.63
C ARG A 69 1.58 -1.09 -0.18
N GLU A 70 2.27 -0.09 -0.70
CA GLU A 70 3.49 -0.26 -1.49
C GLU A 70 4.61 -0.91 -0.67
N ASN A 71 4.82 -0.42 0.55
CA ASN A 71 5.78 -0.98 1.48
C ASN A 71 5.46 -2.44 1.83
N PHE A 72 4.19 -2.78 2.01
CA PHE A 72 3.78 -4.15 2.27
C PHE A 72 4.04 -5.08 1.07
N MET A 73 3.78 -4.62 -0.15
CA MET A 73 4.08 -5.39 -1.37
C MET A 73 5.59 -5.58 -1.53
N THR A 74 6.38 -4.55 -1.27
CA THR A 74 7.84 -4.61 -1.29
C THR A 74 8.37 -5.60 -0.25
N TYR A 75 7.86 -5.54 0.97
CA TYR A 75 8.22 -6.48 2.03
C TYR A 75 7.92 -7.93 1.65
N ASN A 76 6.75 -8.21 1.10
CA ASN A 76 6.38 -9.55 0.63
C ASN A 76 7.27 -10.02 -0.51
N SER A 77 7.64 -9.13 -1.43
CA SER A 77 8.57 -9.43 -2.52
C SER A 77 9.96 -9.79 -2.01
N LEU A 78 10.50 -9.02 -1.06
CA LEU A 78 11.79 -9.30 -0.43
C LEU A 78 11.76 -10.62 0.33
N LYS A 79 10.69 -10.89 1.07
CA LYS A 79 10.52 -12.17 1.77
C LYS A 79 10.47 -13.36 0.81
N SER A 80 9.75 -13.23 -0.30
CA SER A 80 9.69 -14.23 -1.35
C SER A 80 11.06 -14.47 -1.99
N ASN A 81 11.79 -13.41 -2.30
CA ASN A 81 13.15 -13.51 -2.83
C ASN A 81 14.11 -14.23 -1.86
N ASN A 82 14.03 -13.95 -0.57
CA ASN A 82 14.83 -14.62 0.45
C ASN A 82 14.51 -16.12 0.53
N ILE A 83 13.24 -16.48 0.46
CA ILE A 83 12.81 -17.89 0.41
C ILE A 83 13.35 -18.58 -0.84
N MET A 84 13.23 -17.93 -2.00
CA MET A 84 13.76 -18.46 -3.26
C MET A 84 15.28 -18.60 -3.23
N MET A 85 15.99 -17.65 -2.66
CA MET A 85 17.45 -17.73 -2.50
C MET A 85 17.86 -18.89 -1.60
N THR A 86 17.19 -19.08 -0.48
CA THR A 86 17.41 -20.24 0.42
C THR A 86 17.15 -21.54 -0.29
N LEU A 87 16.04 -21.66 -1.02
CA LEU A 87 15.70 -22.85 -1.81
C LEU A 87 16.73 -23.11 -2.91
N THR A 88 17.20 -22.06 -3.59
CA THR A 88 18.24 -22.15 -4.63
C THR A 88 19.56 -22.65 -4.04
N VAL A 89 20.00 -22.14 -2.90
CA VAL A 89 21.21 -22.56 -2.20
C VAL A 89 21.12 -24.05 -1.83
N ILE A 90 20.01 -24.47 -1.22
CA ILE A 90 19.77 -25.88 -0.88
C ILE A 90 19.81 -26.76 -2.13
N SER A 91 19.09 -26.36 -3.18
CA SER A 91 19.07 -27.13 -4.44
C SER A 91 20.42 -27.20 -5.11
N THR A 92 21.22 -26.14 -5.05
CA THR A 92 22.58 -26.10 -5.61
C THR A 92 23.53 -27.09 -4.89
N ILE A 93 23.31 -27.32 -3.61
CA ILE A 93 24.06 -28.28 -2.81
C ILE A 93 23.55 -29.70 -3.07
N PHE A 94 22.25 -29.92 -3.02
CA PHE A 94 21.65 -31.26 -3.09
C PHE A 94 21.59 -31.85 -4.50
N LEU A 95 21.46 -31.05 -5.56
CA LEU A 95 21.40 -31.56 -6.93
C LEU A 95 22.68 -32.35 -7.35
N PRO A 96 23.90 -31.80 -7.17
CA PRO A 96 25.10 -32.55 -7.45
C PRO A 96 25.25 -33.81 -6.58
N LEU A 97 24.91 -33.70 -5.29
CA LEU A 97 24.98 -34.84 -4.36
C LEU A 97 23.98 -35.93 -4.76
N THR A 98 22.78 -35.58 -5.14
CA THR A 98 21.75 -36.51 -5.61
C THR A 98 22.21 -37.24 -6.88
N PHE A 99 22.84 -36.51 -7.81
CA PHE A 99 23.40 -37.09 -9.03
C PHE A 99 24.49 -38.10 -8.70
N ILE A 100 25.44 -37.75 -7.84
CA ILE A 100 26.54 -38.64 -7.43
C ILE A 100 25.98 -39.87 -6.72
N VAL A 101 25.10 -39.70 -5.74
CA VAL A 101 24.48 -40.82 -5.01
C VAL A 101 23.65 -41.71 -5.94
N GLY A 102 22.94 -41.14 -6.90
CA GLY A 102 22.18 -41.87 -7.90
C GLY A 102 23.06 -42.67 -8.84
N LEU A 103 24.21 -42.11 -9.24
CA LEU A 103 25.18 -42.79 -10.09
C LEU A 103 25.79 -43.99 -9.37
N TYR A 104 26.26 -43.82 -8.12
CA TYR A 104 26.83 -44.89 -7.31
C TYR A 104 25.77 -45.87 -6.75
N GLY A 105 24.53 -45.47 -6.68
CA GLY A 105 23.38 -46.34 -6.32
C GLY A 105 22.93 -47.29 -7.45
N MET A 106 23.50 -47.20 -8.64
CA MET A 106 23.23 -48.13 -9.73
C MET A 106 23.87 -49.48 -9.48
N ASN A 107 23.29 -50.50 -10.06
CA ASN A 107 23.79 -51.87 -9.95
C ASN A 107 25.01 -52.10 -10.86
N PHE A 108 26.17 -51.63 -10.41
CA PHE A 108 27.44 -51.91 -11.07
C PHE A 108 28.00 -53.29 -10.66
N LYS A 109 28.61 -53.97 -11.59
CA LYS A 109 29.32 -55.24 -11.33
C LYS A 109 30.69 -55.03 -10.68
N ASN A 110 31.32 -53.87 -10.92
CA ASN A 110 32.59 -53.48 -10.34
C ASN A 110 32.54 -52.02 -9.91
N MET A 111 32.75 -51.77 -8.63
CA MET A 111 32.92 -50.42 -8.04
C MET A 111 34.29 -50.38 -7.36
N PRO A 112 35.30 -49.69 -7.94
CA PRO A 112 36.65 -49.61 -7.34
C PRO A 112 36.64 -48.91 -5.97
N GLU A 113 35.65 -48.01 -5.70
CA GLU A 113 35.54 -47.28 -4.45
C GLU A 113 34.99 -48.09 -3.27
N LEU A 114 34.63 -49.36 -3.49
CA LEU A 114 34.17 -50.31 -2.46
C LEU A 114 35.24 -51.25 -1.94
N GLU A 115 36.45 -51.22 -2.50
CA GLU A 115 37.61 -52.04 -2.05
C GLU A 115 38.47 -51.27 -1.03
#